data_918d97286dd5dd5301a0539109a9c6c6
#
_entry.id   918d97286dd5dd5301a0539109a9c6c6
#
_cell.length_a   1.000
_cell.length_b   1.000
_cell.length_c   1.000
_cell.angle_alpha   90.00
_cell.angle_beta   90.00
_cell.angle_gamma   90.00
#
_symmetry.space_group_name_H-M   'P 1'
#
loop_
_entity.id
_entity.type
_entity.pdbx_description
1 polymer ?
#
loop_
_entity_poly.entity_id
_entity_poly.type
_entity_poly.pdbx_seq_one_letter_code
_entity_poly.pdbx_strand_id
1 'polypeptide(L)'
;MIRIASSSTYFVPELEAGKAPERERMLLEICSQEVSAFSEFISDLPMDTILAASDKIRRSNRIFIFAHDISKVPGEFLKLRLLILYYNVILIDLSDLEQTQKTLRKLTEGDLVILFSFPRYYFPIGNIAKKASESGVPILTITDSDASPAACHSDLLLICPTSTEMFYNAMTIPIAMLNILASCLVIDSISPSERQNFINTLSS
;
A
#
# COMPACT_ATOMS: atom_id res chain seq x y z
N MET A 1 -1.16 -17.59 -16.29
CA MET A 1 0.16 -16.99 -16.54
C MET A 1 -0.04 -15.86 -17.53
N ILE A 2 -0.30 -14.65 -17.01
CA ILE A 2 -0.49 -13.45 -17.85
C ILE A 2 0.91 -13.03 -18.28
N ARG A 3 1.24 -13.19 -19.55
CA ARG A 3 2.42 -12.57 -20.14
C ARG A 3 2.14 -11.07 -20.28
N ILE A 4 2.65 -10.28 -19.36
CA ILE A 4 2.81 -8.84 -19.60
C ILE A 4 3.78 -8.74 -20.76
N ALA A 5 3.33 -8.12 -21.87
CA ALA A 5 4.12 -7.94 -23.06
C ALA A 5 5.45 -7.26 -22.70
N SER A 6 6.55 -7.96 -22.88
CA SER A 6 7.91 -7.49 -22.67
C SER A 6 8.35 -6.57 -23.80
N SER A 7 7.74 -5.41 -23.94
CA SER A 7 8.20 -4.37 -24.87
C SER A 7 7.74 -2.97 -24.47
N SER A 8 7.91 -2.61 -23.21
CA SER A 8 8.06 -1.21 -22.89
C SER A 8 9.55 -0.94 -22.71
N THR A 9 10.20 -0.54 -23.77
CA THR A 9 11.46 0.17 -23.71
C THR A 9 11.16 1.43 -22.93
N TYR A 10 11.41 1.42 -21.62
CA TYR A 10 11.32 2.62 -20.82
C TYR A 10 12.31 3.61 -21.42
N PHE A 11 11.82 4.70 -21.97
CA PHE A 11 12.64 5.73 -22.53
C PHE A 11 13.33 6.47 -21.38
N VAL A 12 14.46 5.93 -20.93
CA VAL A 12 15.44 6.71 -20.19
C VAL A 12 16.23 7.45 -21.27
N PRO A 13 16.21 8.80 -21.31
CA PRO A 13 17.01 9.51 -22.29
C PRO A 13 18.46 9.05 -22.20
N GLU A 14 19.01 8.42 -23.24
CA GLU A 14 20.44 8.20 -23.39
C GLU A 14 21.11 9.56 -23.52
N LEU A 15 21.49 10.14 -22.39
CA LEU A 15 22.37 11.28 -22.38
C LEU A 15 23.76 10.80 -22.78
N GLU A 16 24.34 11.44 -23.79
CA GLU A 16 25.76 11.29 -24.11
C GLU A 16 26.55 11.54 -22.83
N ALA A 17 27.10 10.49 -22.24
CA ALA A 17 27.77 10.44 -20.93
C ALA A 17 29.00 11.32 -20.83
N GLY A 18 28.94 12.58 -21.09
CA GLY A 18 30.06 13.51 -21.05
C GLY A 18 29.71 14.98 -21.14
N LYS A 19 28.45 15.34 -21.47
CA LYS A 19 28.06 16.73 -21.73
C LYS A 19 27.01 17.30 -20.77
N ALA A 20 26.30 16.45 -20.03
CA ALA A 20 25.30 16.94 -19.08
C ALA A 20 25.94 17.49 -17.81
N PRO A 21 25.40 18.58 -17.22
CA PRO A 21 25.80 19.06 -15.90
C PRO A 21 25.68 17.94 -14.85
N GLU A 22 26.59 17.94 -13.86
CA GLU A 22 26.61 16.92 -12.80
C GLU A 22 25.24 16.70 -12.13
N ARG A 23 24.54 17.79 -11.83
CA ARG A 23 23.19 17.75 -11.25
C ARG A 23 22.18 17.01 -12.12
N GLU A 24 22.24 17.18 -13.42
CA GLU A 24 21.34 16.51 -14.38
C GLU A 24 21.62 15.01 -14.43
N ARG A 25 22.91 14.61 -14.46
CA ARG A 25 23.29 13.20 -14.38
C ARG A 25 22.81 12.53 -13.10
N MET A 26 22.95 13.21 -11.95
CA MET A 26 22.46 12.69 -10.67
C MET A 26 20.93 12.51 -10.68
N LEU A 27 20.18 13.45 -11.23
CA LEU A 27 18.71 13.33 -11.33
C LEU A 27 18.29 12.18 -12.24
N LEU A 28 18.97 11.97 -13.35
CA LEU A 28 18.70 10.86 -14.26
C LEU A 28 19.01 9.51 -13.64
N GLU A 29 20.10 9.42 -12.88
CA GLU A 29 20.41 8.22 -12.10
C GLU A 29 19.30 7.89 -11.09
N ILE A 30 18.82 8.89 -10.34
CA ILE A 30 17.70 8.73 -9.42
C ILE A 30 16.45 8.27 -10.18
N CYS A 31 16.11 8.88 -11.32
CA CYS A 31 14.97 8.46 -12.13
C CYS A 31 15.10 7.01 -12.61
N SER A 32 16.31 6.60 -13.03
CA SER A 32 16.58 5.22 -13.45
C SER A 32 16.37 4.22 -12.31
N GLN A 33 16.83 4.56 -11.11
CA GLN A 33 16.65 3.73 -9.92
C GLN A 33 15.18 3.62 -9.50
N GLU A 34 14.41 4.71 -9.53
CA GLU A 34 12.97 4.70 -9.24
C GLU A 34 12.21 3.82 -10.23
N VAL A 35 12.51 3.91 -11.53
CA VAL A 35 11.91 3.06 -12.57
C VAL A 35 12.26 1.60 -12.36
N SER A 36 13.53 1.30 -12.05
CA SER A 36 13.99 -0.07 -11.79
C SER A 36 13.27 -0.68 -10.58
N ALA A 37 13.25 0.04 -9.45
CA ALA A 37 12.59 -0.40 -8.22
C ALA A 37 11.08 -0.64 -8.43
N PHE A 38 10.44 0.25 -9.18
CA PHE A 38 9.02 0.10 -9.50
C PHE A 38 8.77 -1.12 -10.42
N SER A 39 9.62 -1.32 -11.43
CA SER A 39 9.52 -2.47 -12.34
C SER A 39 9.69 -3.79 -11.61
N GLU A 40 10.67 -3.87 -10.71
CA GLU A 40 10.90 -5.04 -9.86
C GLU A 40 9.69 -5.31 -8.98
N PHE A 41 9.18 -4.30 -8.29
CA PHE A 41 7.99 -4.41 -7.46
C PHE A 41 6.76 -4.93 -8.24
N ILE A 42 6.50 -4.41 -9.44
CA ILE A 42 5.37 -4.87 -10.27
C ILE A 42 5.56 -6.30 -10.78
N SER A 43 6.82 -6.70 -11.04
CA SER A 43 7.12 -8.06 -11.52
C SER A 43 6.92 -9.13 -10.45
N ASP A 44 7.04 -8.78 -9.17
CA ASP A 44 6.93 -9.69 -8.02
C ASP A 44 5.74 -9.33 -7.09
N LEU A 45 4.63 -8.92 -7.68
CA LEU A 45 3.43 -8.57 -6.92
C LEU A 45 2.89 -9.77 -6.12
N PRO A 46 2.65 -9.61 -4.80
CA PRO A 46 2.11 -10.65 -3.94
C PRO A 46 0.60 -10.83 -4.18
N MET A 47 0.23 -11.38 -5.32
CA MET A 47 -1.14 -11.43 -5.81
C MET A 47 -2.10 -12.09 -4.82
N ASP A 48 -1.71 -13.23 -4.21
CA ASP A 48 -2.55 -13.93 -3.24
C ASP A 48 -2.82 -13.08 -1.99
N THR A 49 -1.82 -12.33 -1.54
CA THR A 49 -1.97 -11.41 -0.39
C THR A 49 -2.87 -10.23 -0.74
N ILE A 50 -2.77 -9.68 -1.95
CA ILE A 50 -3.62 -8.59 -2.43
C ILE A 50 -5.09 -9.06 -2.49
N LEU A 51 -5.35 -10.25 -3.04
CA LEU A 51 -6.68 -10.84 -3.09
C LEU A 51 -7.25 -11.08 -1.68
N ALA A 52 -6.43 -11.64 -0.78
CA ALA A 52 -6.83 -11.85 0.61
C ALA A 52 -7.11 -10.52 1.35
N ALA A 53 -6.33 -9.47 1.08
CA ALA A 53 -6.56 -8.13 1.63
C ALA A 53 -7.87 -7.52 1.09
N SER A 54 -8.14 -7.65 -0.21
CA SER A 54 -9.41 -7.25 -0.82
C SER A 54 -10.60 -7.95 -0.16
N ASP A 55 -10.52 -9.26 0.03
CA ASP A 55 -11.56 -10.03 0.71
C ASP A 55 -11.80 -9.59 2.16
N LYS A 56 -10.75 -9.30 2.93
CA LYS A 56 -10.90 -8.78 4.30
C LYS A 56 -11.57 -7.40 4.30
N ILE A 57 -11.19 -6.50 3.41
CA ILE A 57 -11.82 -5.18 3.26
C ILE A 57 -13.30 -5.33 2.95
N ARG A 58 -13.66 -6.17 1.98
CA ARG A 58 -15.05 -6.37 1.54
C ARG A 58 -15.97 -6.94 2.62
N ARG A 59 -15.44 -7.77 3.51
CA ARG A 59 -16.21 -8.41 4.60
C ARG A 59 -16.30 -7.57 5.85
N SER A 60 -15.61 -6.43 5.90
CA SER A 60 -15.54 -5.60 7.09
C SER A 60 -16.73 -4.63 7.19
N ASN A 61 -17.25 -4.45 8.39
CA ASN A 61 -18.31 -3.47 8.68
C ASN A 61 -17.75 -2.06 8.79
N ARG A 62 -16.59 -1.93 9.44
CA ARG A 62 -15.84 -0.67 9.61
C ARG A 62 -14.35 -0.94 9.41
N ILE A 63 -13.67 0.04 8.85
CA ILE A 63 -12.23 -0.02 8.60
C ILE A 63 -11.57 1.11 9.36
N PHE A 64 -10.62 0.79 10.22
CA PHE A 64 -9.83 1.75 10.97
C PHE A 64 -8.41 1.77 10.43
N ILE A 65 -8.02 2.87 9.81
CA ILE A 65 -6.66 3.09 9.31
C ILE A 65 -5.88 3.84 10.38
N PHE A 66 -4.75 3.28 10.82
CA PHE A 66 -3.86 3.94 11.77
C PHE A 66 -2.57 4.33 11.06
N ALA A 67 -2.20 5.58 11.15
CA ALA A 67 -1.02 6.12 10.50
C ALA A 67 -0.38 7.25 11.32
N HIS A 68 0.93 7.43 11.15
CA HIS A 68 1.71 8.48 11.80
C HIS A 68 2.64 9.14 10.79
N ASP A 69 2.86 10.45 10.94
CA ASP A 69 3.79 11.23 10.13
C ASP A 69 3.61 11.01 8.62
N ILE A 70 4.66 10.69 7.88
CA ILE A 70 4.63 10.47 6.42
C ILE A 70 3.68 9.33 6.02
N SER A 71 3.48 8.34 6.89
CA SER A 71 2.55 7.23 6.67
C SER A 71 1.08 7.67 6.54
N LYS A 72 0.75 8.90 6.98
CA LYS A 72 -0.59 9.47 6.77
C LYS A 72 -0.89 9.73 5.29
N VAL A 73 0.12 9.97 4.47
CA VAL A 73 -0.07 10.20 3.03
C VAL A 73 -0.73 9.00 2.35
N PRO A 74 -0.15 7.79 2.38
CA PRO A 74 -0.82 6.60 1.85
C PRO A 74 -2.09 6.24 2.63
N GLY A 75 -2.15 6.52 3.94
CA GLY A 75 -3.35 6.31 4.75
C GLY A 75 -4.56 7.13 4.27
N GLU A 76 -4.39 8.44 4.05
CA GLU A 76 -5.43 9.30 3.48
C GLU A 76 -5.78 8.90 2.04
N PHE A 77 -4.78 8.55 1.24
CA PHE A 77 -5.02 8.06 -0.12
C PHE A 77 -5.94 6.82 -0.12
N LEU A 78 -5.63 5.82 0.70
CA LEU A 78 -6.46 4.62 0.81
C LEU A 78 -7.86 4.96 1.33
N LYS A 79 -7.96 5.79 2.37
CA LYS A 79 -9.26 6.25 2.90
C LYS A 79 -10.13 6.86 1.80
N LEU A 80 -9.58 7.75 0.96
CA LEU A 80 -10.33 8.37 -0.14
C LEU A 80 -10.80 7.31 -1.17
N ARG A 81 -9.95 6.35 -1.52
CA ARG A 81 -10.33 5.24 -2.42
C ARG A 81 -11.47 4.40 -1.85
N LEU A 82 -11.40 4.06 -0.55
CA LEU A 82 -12.43 3.28 0.12
C LEU A 82 -13.74 4.06 0.27
N LEU A 83 -13.70 5.36 0.55
CA LEU A 83 -14.90 6.21 0.61
C LEU A 83 -15.63 6.28 -0.74
N ILE A 84 -14.91 6.38 -1.85
CA ILE A 84 -15.49 6.37 -3.21
C ILE A 84 -16.21 5.02 -3.47
N LEU A 85 -15.72 3.94 -2.88
CA LEU A 85 -16.32 2.60 -2.96
C LEU A 85 -17.38 2.35 -1.87
N TYR A 86 -17.81 3.38 -1.14
CA TYR A 86 -18.83 3.35 -0.10
C TYR A 86 -18.49 2.50 1.15
N TYR A 87 -17.19 2.24 1.42
CA TYR A 87 -16.77 1.61 2.67
C TYR A 87 -16.85 2.59 3.84
N ASN A 88 -17.19 2.06 5.02
CA ASN A 88 -17.14 2.83 6.27
C ASN A 88 -15.72 2.85 6.83
N VAL A 89 -14.96 3.90 6.52
CA VAL A 89 -13.53 4.00 6.84
C VAL A 89 -13.23 5.25 7.65
N ILE A 90 -12.39 5.07 8.66
CA ILE A 90 -11.95 6.14 9.57
C ILE A 90 -10.41 6.11 9.65
N LEU A 91 -9.76 7.23 9.38
CA LEU A 91 -8.33 7.39 9.61
C LEU A 91 -8.10 7.94 11.01
N ILE A 92 -7.22 7.29 11.74
CA ILE A 92 -6.75 7.66 13.09
C ILE A 92 -5.32 8.16 12.98
N ASP A 93 -5.11 9.43 13.31
CA ASP A 93 -3.77 9.99 13.47
C ASP A 93 -3.19 9.50 14.79
N LEU A 94 -2.10 8.75 14.73
CA LEU A 94 -1.45 8.20 15.93
C LEU A 94 -0.80 9.26 16.82
N SER A 95 -0.69 10.52 16.38
CA SER A 95 -0.32 11.64 17.24
C SER A 95 -1.43 12.00 18.26
N ASP A 96 -2.70 11.66 17.95
CA ASP A 96 -3.82 11.77 18.88
C ASP A 96 -3.96 10.46 19.69
N LEU A 97 -3.29 10.42 20.82
CA LEU A 97 -3.27 9.25 21.71
C LEU A 97 -4.64 8.97 22.34
N GLU A 98 -5.43 10.00 22.62
CA GLU A 98 -6.76 9.85 23.19
C GLU A 98 -7.70 9.17 22.19
N GLN A 99 -7.75 9.68 20.96
CA GLN A 99 -8.54 9.10 19.89
C GLN A 99 -8.09 7.67 19.59
N THR A 100 -6.77 7.42 19.54
CA THR A 100 -6.19 6.10 19.33
C THR A 100 -6.67 5.10 20.38
N GLN A 101 -6.55 5.44 21.68
CA GLN A 101 -6.98 4.56 22.76
C GLN A 101 -8.49 4.35 22.77
N LYS A 102 -9.28 5.41 22.53
CA LYS A 102 -10.72 5.35 22.46
C LYS A 102 -11.19 4.44 21.33
N THR A 103 -10.51 4.50 20.17
CA THR A 103 -10.81 3.65 19.02
C THR A 103 -10.49 2.19 19.32
N LEU A 104 -9.30 1.89 19.85
CA LEU A 104 -8.90 0.51 20.20
C LEU A 104 -9.86 -0.17 21.19
N ARG A 105 -10.44 0.60 22.14
CA ARG A 105 -11.44 0.07 23.09
C ARG A 105 -12.80 -0.21 22.46
N LYS A 106 -13.08 0.34 21.27
CA LYS A 106 -14.36 0.23 20.56
C LYS A 106 -14.32 -0.73 19.39
N LEU A 107 -13.18 -1.38 19.17
CA LEU A 107 -13.05 -2.42 18.15
C LEU A 107 -13.98 -3.59 18.49
N THR A 108 -14.63 -4.13 17.48
CA THR A 108 -15.57 -5.25 17.58
C THR A 108 -15.31 -6.26 16.45
N GLU A 109 -15.80 -7.48 16.62
CA GLU A 109 -15.86 -8.46 15.53
C GLU A 109 -16.51 -7.85 14.29
N GLY A 110 -15.93 -8.07 13.13
CA GLY A 110 -16.40 -7.49 11.86
C GLY A 110 -15.71 -6.16 11.51
N ASP A 111 -14.89 -5.58 12.39
CA ASP A 111 -14.00 -4.47 12.03
C ASP A 111 -12.73 -4.99 11.33
N LEU A 112 -12.06 -4.09 10.62
CA LEU A 112 -10.71 -4.31 10.09
C LEU A 112 -9.79 -3.19 10.56
N VAL A 113 -8.63 -3.54 11.03
CA VAL A 113 -7.55 -2.59 11.31
C VAL A 113 -6.56 -2.62 10.18
N ILE A 114 -6.24 -1.45 9.62
CA ILE A 114 -5.18 -1.26 8.64
C ILE A 114 -4.10 -0.39 9.27
N LEU A 115 -2.86 -0.90 9.34
CA LEU A 115 -1.72 -0.20 9.90
C LEU A 115 -0.77 0.22 8.78
N PHE A 116 -0.35 1.47 8.78
CA PHE A 116 0.77 1.93 7.98
C PHE A 116 1.99 2.09 8.87
N SER A 117 3.01 1.26 8.64
CA SER A 117 4.20 1.16 9.47
C SER A 117 5.46 1.23 8.62
N PHE A 118 5.97 2.45 8.41
CA PHE A 118 7.19 2.70 7.62
C PHE A 118 8.32 3.27 8.50
N PRO A 119 9.59 3.15 8.11
CA PRO A 119 10.71 3.81 8.80
C PRO A 119 10.56 5.35 8.78
N ARG A 120 10.91 6.08 9.84
CA ARG A 120 11.27 5.60 11.17
C ARG A 120 10.02 5.15 11.90
N TYR A 121 9.95 3.87 12.21
CA TYR A 121 8.74 3.30 12.80
C TYR A 121 8.29 4.08 14.04
N TYR A 122 7.01 4.40 14.09
CA TYR A 122 6.41 4.95 15.29
C TYR A 122 6.45 3.90 16.41
N PHE A 123 7.22 4.19 17.46
CA PHE A 123 7.50 3.21 18.52
C PHE A 123 6.26 2.49 19.08
N PRO A 124 5.10 3.15 19.31
CA PRO A 124 3.90 2.49 19.82
C PRO A 124 3.15 1.60 18.82
N ILE A 125 3.52 1.58 17.52
CA ILE A 125 2.73 0.88 16.48
C ILE A 125 2.62 -0.63 16.77
N GLY A 126 3.67 -1.26 17.29
CA GLY A 126 3.64 -2.67 17.68
C GLY A 126 2.66 -2.94 18.84
N ASN A 127 2.58 -2.05 19.81
CA ASN A 127 1.62 -2.16 20.91
C ASN A 127 0.17 -1.94 20.42
N ILE A 128 -0.03 -1.09 19.42
CA ILE A 128 -1.34 -0.87 18.79
C ILE A 128 -1.77 -2.14 18.05
N ALA A 129 -0.87 -2.72 17.25
CA ALA A 129 -1.09 -3.98 16.56
C ALA A 129 -1.45 -5.11 17.55
N LYS A 130 -0.66 -5.25 18.63
CA LYS A 130 -0.92 -6.23 19.69
C LYS A 130 -2.32 -6.07 20.30
N LYS A 131 -2.71 -4.86 20.68
CA LYS A 131 -4.04 -4.60 21.27
C LYS A 131 -5.19 -4.89 20.32
N ALA A 132 -5.03 -4.56 19.03
CA ALA A 132 -6.02 -4.90 18.03
C ALA A 132 -6.15 -6.42 17.84
N SER A 133 -5.02 -7.13 17.78
CA SER A 133 -4.97 -8.60 17.72
C SER A 133 -5.63 -9.26 18.95
N GLU A 134 -5.35 -8.76 20.15
CA GLU A 134 -5.98 -9.23 21.40
C GLU A 134 -7.51 -9.04 21.42
N SER A 135 -8.03 -8.11 20.63
CA SER A 135 -9.47 -7.87 20.44
C SER A 135 -10.11 -8.81 19.40
N GLY A 136 -9.34 -9.71 18.78
CA GLY A 136 -9.83 -10.64 17.75
C GLY A 136 -10.15 -9.97 16.40
N VAL A 137 -9.70 -8.73 16.20
CA VAL A 137 -9.95 -7.98 14.97
C VAL A 137 -8.84 -8.25 13.96
N PRO A 138 -9.16 -8.60 12.69
CA PRO A 138 -8.15 -8.82 11.68
C PRO A 138 -7.33 -7.57 11.39
N ILE A 139 -6.03 -7.77 11.15
CA ILE A 139 -5.06 -6.71 10.92
C ILE A 139 -4.39 -6.90 9.57
N LEU A 140 -4.49 -5.87 8.72
CA LEU A 140 -3.69 -5.70 7.51
C LEU A 140 -2.61 -4.66 7.79
N THR A 141 -1.35 -5.02 7.68
CA THR A 141 -0.25 -4.04 7.76
C THR A 141 0.36 -3.79 6.40
N ILE A 142 0.54 -2.51 6.07
CA ILE A 142 1.25 -2.03 4.89
C ILE A 142 2.56 -1.43 5.38
N THR A 143 3.66 -2.01 4.98
CA THR A 143 4.98 -1.76 5.57
C THR A 143 6.08 -1.96 4.52
N ASP A 144 7.31 -1.56 4.84
CA ASP A 144 8.48 -1.81 3.99
C ASP A 144 9.15 -3.17 4.23
N SER A 145 8.86 -3.81 5.37
CA SER A 145 9.54 -5.04 5.80
C SER A 145 8.69 -5.88 6.74
N ASP A 146 8.88 -7.18 6.69
CA ASP A 146 8.35 -8.16 7.67
C ASP A 146 8.95 -8.01 9.07
N ALA A 147 10.10 -7.34 9.20
CA ALA A 147 10.71 -6.95 10.47
C ALA A 147 10.05 -5.72 11.13
N SER A 148 9.05 -5.11 10.51
CA SER A 148 8.29 -3.99 11.08
C SER A 148 7.68 -4.35 12.44
N PRO A 149 7.65 -3.43 13.43
CA PRO A 149 7.10 -3.70 14.75
C PRO A 149 5.63 -4.14 14.77
N ALA A 150 4.87 -3.82 13.74
CA ALA A 150 3.47 -4.23 13.59
C ALA A 150 3.31 -5.62 12.96
N ALA A 151 4.32 -6.10 12.22
CA ALA A 151 4.23 -7.30 11.39
C ALA A 151 3.89 -8.57 12.20
N CYS A 152 4.51 -8.77 13.36
CA CYS A 152 4.32 -9.98 14.17
C CYS A 152 2.91 -10.15 14.75
N HIS A 153 2.07 -9.12 14.68
CA HIS A 153 0.68 -9.14 15.14
C HIS A 153 -0.34 -9.04 14.00
N SER A 154 0.12 -9.05 12.76
CA SER A 154 -0.70 -8.85 11.56
C SER A 154 -1.11 -10.16 10.91
N ASP A 155 -2.35 -10.25 10.46
CA ASP A 155 -2.86 -11.39 9.70
C ASP A 155 -2.37 -11.36 8.24
N LEU A 156 -2.21 -10.16 7.69
CA LEU A 156 -1.74 -9.95 6.32
C LEU A 156 -0.70 -8.82 6.29
N LEU A 157 0.32 -9.01 5.46
CA LEU A 157 1.37 -8.02 5.21
C LEU A 157 1.42 -7.69 3.72
N LEU A 158 1.29 -6.40 3.38
CA LEU A 158 1.63 -5.88 2.06
C LEU A 158 2.96 -5.15 2.19
N ILE A 159 4.01 -5.78 1.69
CA ILE A 159 5.37 -5.25 1.76
C ILE A 159 5.59 -4.33 0.57
N CYS A 160 5.94 -3.08 0.86
CA CYS A 160 6.18 -1.99 -0.09
C CYS A 160 7.53 -1.36 0.22
N PRO A 161 8.60 -1.72 -0.49
CA PRO A 161 9.91 -1.09 -0.31
C PRO A 161 9.83 0.43 -0.44
N THR A 162 10.48 1.16 0.46
CA THR A 162 10.44 2.63 0.51
C THR A 162 11.82 3.28 0.53
N SER A 163 12.89 2.49 0.48
CA SER A 163 14.27 3.00 0.48
C SER A 163 14.66 3.50 -0.89
N THR A 164 15.16 4.72 -0.96
CA THR A 164 15.80 5.30 -2.15
C THR A 164 17.16 5.91 -1.77
N GLU A 165 17.98 6.25 -2.77
CA GLU A 165 19.29 6.86 -2.56
C GLU A 165 19.24 8.19 -1.79
N MET A 166 18.18 9.00 -2.02
CA MET A 166 18.11 10.36 -1.46
C MET A 166 17.14 10.47 -0.29
N PHE A 167 16.11 9.66 -0.29
CA PHE A 167 15.07 9.69 0.74
C PHE A 167 14.74 8.28 1.21
N TYR A 168 14.65 8.11 2.52
CA TYR A 168 13.91 7.00 3.10
C TYR A 168 12.42 7.37 3.10
N ASN A 169 11.54 6.39 2.97
CA ASN A 169 10.09 6.57 2.88
C ASN A 169 9.62 7.24 1.58
N ALA A 170 10.17 6.83 0.45
CA ALA A 170 9.56 7.10 -0.84
C ALA A 170 8.19 6.43 -0.93
N MET A 171 7.14 7.21 -1.25
CA MET A 171 5.76 6.71 -1.25
C MET A 171 5.28 6.22 -2.62
N THR A 172 6.15 6.18 -3.62
CA THR A 172 5.83 5.73 -4.99
C THR A 172 5.24 4.31 -4.97
N ILE A 173 5.97 3.35 -4.40
CA ILE A 173 5.54 1.94 -4.33
C ILE A 173 4.34 1.75 -3.41
N PRO A 174 4.30 2.30 -2.17
CA PRO A 174 3.10 2.25 -1.34
C PRO A 174 1.83 2.76 -2.05
N ILE A 175 1.89 3.90 -2.73
CA ILE A 175 0.74 4.44 -3.47
C ILE A 175 0.35 3.52 -4.64
N ALA A 176 1.32 2.96 -5.36
CA ALA A 176 1.06 2.00 -6.43
C ALA A 176 0.35 0.73 -5.91
N MET A 177 0.84 0.15 -4.80
CA MET A 177 0.18 -0.99 -4.14
C MET A 177 -1.27 -0.66 -3.79
N LEU A 178 -1.54 0.52 -3.25
CA LEU A 178 -2.89 0.94 -2.89
C LEU A 178 -3.80 1.14 -4.11
N ASN A 179 -3.26 1.62 -5.24
CA ASN A 179 -4.01 1.68 -6.49
C ASN A 179 -4.37 0.27 -6.99
N ILE A 180 -3.45 -0.68 -6.90
CA ILE A 180 -3.68 -2.07 -7.30
C ILE A 180 -4.74 -2.71 -6.40
N LEU A 181 -4.63 -2.54 -5.08
CA LEU A 181 -5.61 -3.02 -4.11
C LEU A 181 -7.01 -2.40 -4.35
N ALA A 182 -7.09 -1.09 -4.58
CA ALA A 182 -8.35 -0.42 -4.90
C ALA A 182 -8.93 -0.92 -6.24
N SER A 183 -8.09 -1.17 -7.24
CA SER A 183 -8.52 -1.77 -8.52
C SER A 183 -9.06 -3.19 -8.33
N CYS A 184 -8.44 -3.99 -7.46
CA CYS A 184 -8.94 -5.30 -7.09
C CYS A 184 -10.36 -5.22 -6.49
N LEU A 185 -10.60 -4.29 -5.56
CA LEU A 185 -11.92 -4.06 -4.97
C LEU A 185 -12.98 -3.66 -6.01
N VAL A 186 -12.61 -2.84 -7.02
CA VAL A 186 -13.50 -2.49 -8.13
C VAL A 186 -13.81 -3.72 -8.98
N ILE A 187 -12.80 -4.50 -9.37
CA ILE A 187 -12.98 -5.73 -10.15
C ILE A 187 -13.91 -6.70 -9.43
N ASP A 188 -13.79 -6.81 -8.11
CA ASP A 188 -14.65 -7.67 -7.31
C ASP A 188 -16.10 -7.17 -7.21
N SER A 189 -16.34 -5.89 -7.41
CA SER A 189 -17.66 -5.27 -7.36
C SER A 189 -18.45 -5.34 -8.66
N ILE A 190 -17.79 -5.56 -9.80
CA ILE A 190 -18.41 -5.63 -11.13
C ILE A 190 -18.86 -7.07 -11.47
N SER A 191 -19.88 -7.19 -12.31
CA SER A 191 -20.42 -8.48 -12.75
C SER A 191 -19.41 -9.30 -13.60
N PRO A 192 -19.55 -10.63 -13.67
CA PRO A 192 -18.69 -11.46 -14.52
C PRO A 192 -18.70 -11.04 -16.00
N SER A 193 -19.84 -10.57 -16.53
CA SER A 193 -19.95 -10.10 -17.91
C SER A 193 -19.17 -8.80 -18.14
N GLU A 194 -19.21 -7.87 -17.19
CA GLU A 194 -18.42 -6.65 -17.25
C GLU A 194 -16.93 -6.91 -17.16
N ARG A 195 -16.51 -7.86 -16.29
CA ARG A 195 -15.11 -8.32 -16.22
C ARG A 195 -14.63 -8.87 -17.56
N GLN A 196 -15.45 -9.71 -18.21
CA GLN A 196 -15.09 -10.30 -19.50
C GLN A 196 -14.97 -9.24 -20.59
N ASN A 197 -15.88 -8.26 -20.62
CA ASN A 197 -15.79 -7.13 -21.55
C ASN A 197 -14.53 -6.30 -21.33
N PHE A 198 -14.15 -6.05 -20.06
CA PHE A 198 -12.91 -5.35 -19.73
C PHE A 198 -11.68 -6.10 -20.22
N ILE A 199 -11.61 -7.43 -19.99
CA ILE A 199 -10.51 -8.28 -20.48
C ILE A 199 -10.41 -8.23 -22.00
N ASN A 200 -11.54 -8.32 -22.72
CA ASN A 200 -11.57 -8.26 -24.17
C ASN A 200 -11.04 -6.92 -24.70
N THR A 201 -11.37 -5.80 -24.03
CA THR A 201 -10.88 -4.47 -24.39
C THR A 201 -9.37 -4.31 -24.18
N LEU A 202 -8.80 -4.95 -23.13
CA LEU A 202 -7.35 -4.93 -22.89
C LEU A 202 -6.56 -5.79 -23.87
N SER A 203 -7.22 -6.73 -24.57
CA SER A 203 -6.60 -7.70 -25.49
C SER A 203 -6.69 -7.26 -26.95
N SER A 204 -7.37 -6.16 -27.23
CA SER A 204 -7.53 -5.55 -28.55
C SER A 204 -6.49 -4.44 -28.78
#